data_5a51e4ee2f28397e26df96faf07a4bd6
#
_entry.id   5a51e4ee2f28397e26df96faf07a4bd6
#
_cell.length_a   1.000
_cell.length_b   1.000
_cell.length_c   1.000
_cell.angle_alpha   90.00
_cell.angle_beta   90.00
_cell.angle_gamma   90.00
#
_symmetry.space_group_name_H-M   'P 1'
#
loop_
_entity.id
_entity.type
_entity.pdbx_description
1 polymer ?
#
loop_
_entity_poly.entity_id
_entity_poly.type
_entity_poly.pdbx_seq_one_letter_code
_entity_poly.pdbx_strand_id
1 'polypeptide(L)'
;GQSNMEMPVSGFMFQPVEGAVDAIADAGMYPGIRMFTVPRVSSKTPLDDCDAAWQTATPASVGQFSAVGYFFGRMLYKALGIPVGLITPNWGGSTIEAWMTVDAIDATPGIDHAVAKSGTYDNSIPQRLYNGMILPVCRYTAKGFIWYQGESNRRNWYDYKALQVSLVKLWRNAWGDAKMPFYYTQLAPYRYEGDTLRSLPLVIEAQYRALAEIPHSGIAATTDLGNPTCIHPARKREVGERLAFLA
;
A
#
# COMPACT_ATOMS: atom_id res chain seq x y z
N GLY A 1 0.27 -2.09 -2.12
CA GLY A 1 -1.05 -1.45 -1.94
C GLY A 1 -1.86 -1.33 -3.22
N GLN A 2 -3.05 -0.68 -3.15
CA GLN A 2 -3.88 -0.45 -4.33
C GLN A 2 -3.82 1.01 -4.82
N SER A 3 -4.80 1.45 -5.59
CA SER A 3 -4.78 2.74 -6.31
C SER A 3 -4.44 3.97 -5.45
N ASN A 4 -4.86 4.05 -4.20
CA ASN A 4 -4.52 5.16 -3.32
C ASN A 4 -3.03 5.18 -2.90
N MET A 5 -2.36 4.02 -2.84
CA MET A 5 -0.90 3.94 -2.70
C MET A 5 -0.20 4.15 -4.05
N GLU A 6 -0.82 3.68 -5.14
CA GLU A 6 -0.27 3.76 -6.48
C GLU A 6 -0.29 5.16 -7.07
N MET A 7 -1.27 5.98 -6.73
CA MET A 7 -1.48 7.31 -7.30
C MET A 7 -0.17 8.10 -7.37
N PRO A 8 0.27 8.48 -8.58
CA PRO A 8 1.55 9.15 -8.76
C PRO A 8 1.51 10.60 -8.22
N VAL A 9 2.68 11.19 -8.00
CA VAL A 9 2.76 12.59 -7.55
C VAL A 9 2.07 13.54 -8.53
N SER A 10 2.13 13.28 -9.83
CA SER A 10 1.40 14.05 -10.84
C SER A 10 -0.12 13.88 -10.79
N GLY A 11 -0.63 12.93 -10.00
CA GLY A 11 -2.05 12.58 -9.96
C GLY A 11 -2.49 11.63 -11.06
N PHE A 12 -3.75 11.19 -10.98
CA PHE A 12 -4.42 10.50 -12.09
C PHE A 12 -5.13 11.54 -12.98
N MET A 13 -5.61 11.11 -14.16
CA MET A 13 -6.38 11.97 -15.06
C MET A 13 -7.58 12.57 -14.31
N PHE A 14 -7.70 13.89 -14.33
CA PHE A 14 -8.73 14.67 -13.60
C PHE A 14 -8.75 14.51 -12.08
N GLN A 15 -7.72 13.90 -11.49
CA GLN A 15 -7.58 13.71 -10.05
C GLN A 15 -6.18 14.15 -9.61
N PRO A 16 -5.96 15.46 -9.41
CA PRO A 16 -4.64 15.99 -9.07
C PRO A 16 -4.25 15.63 -7.63
N VAL A 17 -2.93 15.55 -7.38
CA VAL A 17 -2.39 15.58 -6.02
C VAL A 17 -2.14 17.04 -5.63
N GLU A 18 -2.57 17.42 -4.44
CA GLU A 18 -2.36 18.77 -3.90
C GLU A 18 -0.86 19.05 -3.71
N GLY A 19 -0.38 20.18 -4.23
CA GLY A 19 1.03 20.57 -4.17
C GLY A 19 1.96 19.71 -5.04
N ALA A 20 1.43 19.02 -6.06
CA ALA A 20 2.21 18.17 -6.96
C ALA A 20 3.29 18.95 -7.71
N VAL A 21 2.96 20.14 -8.22
CA VAL A 21 3.90 20.97 -9.00
C VAL A 21 5.12 21.34 -8.17
N ASP A 22 4.91 21.83 -6.95
CA ASP A 22 6.00 22.18 -6.04
C ASP A 22 6.82 20.94 -5.65
N ALA A 23 6.15 19.83 -5.36
CA ALA A 23 6.83 18.58 -5.00
C ALA A 23 7.72 18.04 -6.13
N ILE A 24 7.28 18.21 -7.39
CA ILE A 24 8.06 17.83 -8.58
C ILE A 24 9.23 18.80 -8.77
N ALA A 25 8.98 20.10 -8.71
CA ALA A 25 10.03 21.11 -8.89
C ALA A 25 11.15 20.98 -7.86
N ASP A 26 10.78 20.72 -6.60
CA ASP A 26 11.72 20.62 -5.47
C ASP A 26 12.41 19.25 -5.36
N ALA A 27 12.07 18.26 -6.19
CA ALA A 27 12.55 16.90 -6.02
C ALA A 27 14.08 16.78 -6.03
N GLY A 28 14.77 17.61 -6.82
CA GLY A 28 16.23 17.66 -6.88
C GLY A 28 16.91 18.10 -5.57
N MET A 29 16.16 18.70 -4.63
CA MET A 29 16.67 19.06 -3.31
C MET A 29 16.81 17.86 -2.36
N TYR A 30 16.33 16.69 -2.77
CA TYR A 30 16.34 15.44 -1.96
C TYR A 30 17.16 14.34 -2.64
N PRO A 31 18.47 14.57 -2.93
CA PRO A 31 19.29 13.65 -3.75
C PRO A 31 19.54 12.29 -3.09
N GLY A 32 19.28 12.14 -1.80
CA GLY A 32 19.38 10.88 -1.08
C GLY A 32 18.13 9.99 -1.19
N ILE A 33 17.05 10.46 -1.82
CA ILE A 33 15.88 9.61 -2.05
C ILE A 33 16.09 8.77 -3.30
N ARG A 34 15.91 7.44 -3.16
CA ARG A 34 15.95 6.46 -4.24
C ARG A 34 14.60 5.80 -4.39
N MET A 35 14.15 5.64 -5.60
CA MET A 35 12.82 5.14 -5.96
C MET A 35 12.96 3.92 -6.86
N PHE A 36 12.24 2.85 -6.52
CA PHE A 36 12.18 1.62 -7.30
C PHE A 36 10.70 1.25 -7.50
N THR A 37 10.22 1.35 -8.72
CA THR A 37 8.83 0.98 -9.06
C THR A 37 8.82 -0.45 -9.57
N VAL A 38 8.17 -1.34 -8.82
CA VAL A 38 7.98 -2.73 -9.23
C VAL A 38 6.94 -2.78 -10.35
N PRO A 39 7.25 -3.39 -11.52
CA PRO A 39 6.29 -3.55 -12.60
C PRO A 39 5.05 -4.34 -12.16
N ARG A 40 3.90 -4.02 -12.73
CA ARG A 40 2.67 -4.80 -12.52
C ARG A 40 2.76 -6.14 -13.24
N VAL A 41 3.02 -7.19 -12.49
CA VAL A 41 3.11 -8.56 -12.99
C VAL A 41 2.20 -9.47 -12.19
N SER A 42 1.23 -10.09 -12.88
CA SER A 42 0.39 -11.16 -12.34
C SER A 42 1.01 -12.51 -12.73
N SER A 43 1.53 -13.26 -11.77
CA SER A 43 2.21 -14.53 -12.06
C SER A 43 1.58 -15.73 -11.35
N LYS A 44 1.42 -16.83 -12.08
CA LYS A 44 1.01 -18.13 -11.52
C LYS A 44 2.13 -18.78 -10.69
N THR A 45 3.36 -18.50 -11.05
CA THR A 45 4.57 -19.08 -10.43
C THR A 45 5.39 -17.98 -9.76
N PRO A 46 6.13 -18.32 -8.69
CA PRO A 46 7.08 -17.40 -8.07
C PRO A 46 8.07 -16.83 -9.09
N LEU A 47 8.31 -15.53 -9.03
CA LEU A 47 9.36 -14.86 -9.78
C LEU A 47 10.49 -14.45 -8.83
N ASP A 48 11.74 -14.58 -9.30
CA ASP A 48 12.95 -14.28 -8.51
C ASP A 48 13.48 -12.86 -8.76
N ASP A 49 13.02 -12.21 -9.83
CA ASP A 49 13.48 -10.87 -10.23
C ASP A 49 12.38 -10.12 -10.98
N CYS A 50 12.57 -8.81 -11.17
CA CYS A 50 11.69 -7.95 -11.93
C CYS A 50 12.49 -6.94 -12.76
N ASP A 51 11.98 -6.61 -13.97
CA ASP A 51 12.60 -5.65 -14.87
C ASP A 51 12.36 -4.21 -14.39
N ALA A 52 13.18 -3.75 -13.46
CA ALA A 52 13.12 -2.41 -12.90
C ALA A 52 14.50 -1.91 -12.45
N ALA A 53 14.63 -0.60 -12.30
CA ALA A 53 15.87 0.03 -11.85
C ALA A 53 15.61 1.12 -10.80
N TRP A 54 16.58 1.31 -9.93
CA TRP A 54 16.60 2.42 -8.99
C TRP A 54 16.76 3.76 -9.70
N GLN A 55 15.92 4.71 -9.33
CA GLN A 55 15.97 6.09 -9.81
C GLN A 55 16.22 7.05 -8.65
N THR A 56 17.00 8.10 -8.90
CA THR A 56 17.11 9.24 -7.97
C THR A 56 15.85 10.10 -8.09
N ALA A 57 15.39 10.66 -6.99
CA ALA A 57 14.31 11.64 -7.01
C ALA A 57 14.79 12.92 -7.72
N THR A 58 14.18 13.21 -8.86
CA THR A 58 14.42 14.41 -9.69
C THR A 58 13.09 14.93 -10.21
N PRO A 59 13.01 16.17 -10.71
CA PRO A 59 11.81 16.66 -11.38
C PRO A 59 11.31 15.76 -12.53
N ALA A 60 12.23 15.07 -13.21
CA ALA A 60 11.88 14.17 -14.31
C ALA A 60 11.31 12.81 -13.85
N SER A 61 11.71 12.31 -12.68
CA SER A 61 11.39 10.96 -12.21
C SER A 61 10.24 10.92 -11.20
N VAL A 62 10.15 11.91 -10.30
CA VAL A 62 9.23 11.84 -9.15
C VAL A 62 7.76 11.92 -9.55
N GLY A 63 7.45 12.57 -10.66
CA GLY A 63 6.07 12.77 -11.11
C GLY A 63 5.28 11.46 -11.28
N GLN A 64 5.95 10.38 -11.70
CA GLN A 64 5.32 9.07 -11.94
C GLN A 64 5.42 8.12 -10.73
N PHE A 65 6.10 8.51 -9.67
CA PHE A 65 6.25 7.70 -8.47
C PHE A 65 5.07 7.87 -7.51
N SER A 66 4.78 6.86 -6.68
CA SER A 66 3.76 6.91 -5.64
C SER A 66 3.83 8.20 -4.82
N ALA A 67 2.76 8.99 -4.80
CA ALA A 67 2.71 10.23 -4.02
C ALA A 67 2.87 9.95 -2.52
N VAL A 68 2.12 8.98 -2.00
CA VAL A 68 2.22 8.58 -0.57
C VAL A 68 3.62 8.11 -0.25
N GLY A 69 4.20 7.24 -1.09
CA GLY A 69 5.57 6.75 -0.91
C GLY A 69 6.60 7.87 -0.96
N TYR A 70 6.50 8.79 -1.92
CA TYR A 70 7.41 9.93 -2.04
C TYR A 70 7.34 10.87 -0.84
N PHE A 71 6.14 11.28 -0.44
CA PHE A 71 5.99 12.18 0.71
C PHE A 71 6.41 11.53 2.03
N PHE A 72 6.19 10.23 2.20
CA PHE A 72 6.73 9.45 3.30
C PHE A 72 8.28 9.50 3.32
N GLY A 73 8.91 9.14 2.21
CA GLY A 73 10.37 9.12 2.12
C GLY A 73 10.99 10.51 2.25
N ARG A 74 10.33 11.54 1.67
CA ARG A 74 10.77 12.93 1.82
C ARG A 74 10.72 13.41 3.26
N MET A 75 9.69 13.04 4.02
CA MET A 75 9.59 13.39 5.44
C MET A 75 10.68 12.71 6.26
N LEU A 76 10.91 11.40 6.04
CA LEU A 76 12.01 10.69 6.69
C LEU A 76 13.38 11.28 6.35
N TYR A 77 13.64 11.58 5.07
CA TYR A 77 14.88 12.20 4.64
C TYR A 77 15.14 13.53 5.35
N LYS A 78 14.09 14.38 5.46
CA LYS A 78 14.18 15.68 6.15
C LYS A 78 14.41 15.52 7.64
N ALA A 79 13.74 14.56 8.28
CA ALA A 79 13.81 14.36 9.73
C ALA A 79 15.12 13.72 10.18
N LEU A 80 15.65 12.76 9.40
CA LEU A 80 16.76 11.91 9.80
C LEU A 80 18.09 12.31 9.13
N GLY A 81 18.07 13.04 8.01
CA GLY A 81 19.28 13.41 7.26
C GLY A 81 20.02 12.23 6.60
N ILE A 82 19.34 11.09 6.41
CA ILE A 82 19.93 9.86 5.83
C ILE A 82 19.29 9.52 4.49
N PRO A 83 19.98 8.78 3.60
CA PRO A 83 19.37 8.27 2.38
C PRO A 83 18.17 7.35 2.65
N VAL A 84 17.13 7.47 1.82
CA VAL A 84 15.90 6.68 1.91
C VAL A 84 15.62 5.97 0.59
N GLY A 85 15.54 4.65 0.62
CA GLY A 85 15.12 3.81 -0.50
C GLY A 85 13.63 3.47 -0.40
N LEU A 86 12.89 3.65 -1.49
CA LEU A 86 11.45 3.38 -1.59
C LEU A 86 11.20 2.35 -2.67
N ILE A 87 10.61 1.22 -2.32
CA ILE A 87 10.21 0.16 -3.25
C ILE A 87 8.68 0.12 -3.29
N THR A 88 8.07 0.27 -4.46
CA THR A 88 6.63 0.40 -4.59
C THR A 88 5.99 -0.68 -5.46
N PRO A 89 5.63 -1.84 -4.91
CA PRO A 89 4.71 -2.78 -5.53
C PRO A 89 3.27 -2.30 -5.31
N ASN A 90 2.65 -1.68 -6.33
CA ASN A 90 1.30 -1.16 -6.27
C ASN A 90 0.48 -1.59 -7.48
N TRP A 91 -0.80 -1.93 -7.26
CA TRP A 91 -1.74 -2.21 -8.36
C TRP A 91 -3.16 -1.77 -7.98
N GLY A 92 -3.69 -0.80 -8.69
CA GLY A 92 -5.04 -0.26 -8.46
C GLY A 92 -6.12 -1.34 -8.55
N GLY A 93 -7.13 -1.26 -7.68
CA GLY A 93 -8.22 -2.23 -7.64
C GLY A 93 -7.86 -3.60 -7.06
N SER A 94 -6.63 -3.81 -6.58
CA SER A 94 -6.24 -5.10 -6.02
C SER A 94 -6.92 -5.40 -4.68
N THR A 95 -7.28 -6.66 -4.50
CA THR A 95 -7.72 -7.20 -3.21
C THR A 95 -6.53 -7.67 -2.37
N ILE A 96 -6.69 -7.74 -1.06
CA ILE A 96 -5.60 -8.16 -0.15
C ILE A 96 -5.13 -9.60 -0.45
N GLU A 97 -6.03 -10.46 -0.87
CA GLU A 97 -5.78 -11.88 -1.16
C GLU A 97 -4.78 -12.05 -2.31
N ALA A 98 -4.76 -11.15 -3.29
CA ALA A 98 -3.80 -11.20 -4.39
C ALA A 98 -2.34 -11.06 -3.92
N TRP A 99 -2.12 -10.40 -2.79
CA TRP A 99 -0.81 -10.16 -2.16
C TRP A 99 -0.42 -11.23 -1.14
N MET A 100 -1.19 -12.31 -1.01
CA MET A 100 -0.99 -13.42 -0.07
C MET A 100 -0.83 -14.73 -0.83
N THR A 101 -0.14 -15.72 -0.22
CA THR A 101 -0.16 -17.09 -0.75
C THR A 101 -1.49 -17.76 -0.47
N VAL A 102 -1.87 -18.74 -1.31
CA VAL A 102 -3.08 -19.56 -1.08
C VAL A 102 -2.97 -20.28 0.27
N ASP A 103 -1.80 -20.83 0.60
CA ASP A 103 -1.56 -21.51 1.89
C ASP A 103 -1.76 -20.57 3.09
N ALA A 104 -1.33 -19.31 2.98
CA ALA A 104 -1.56 -18.34 4.05
C ALA A 104 -3.04 -17.98 4.21
N ILE A 105 -3.79 -17.91 3.10
CA ILE A 105 -5.24 -17.72 3.13
C ILE A 105 -5.91 -18.94 3.78
N ASP A 106 -5.56 -20.14 3.34
CA ASP A 106 -6.13 -21.39 3.87
C ASP A 106 -5.82 -21.59 5.37
N ALA A 107 -4.66 -21.10 5.82
CA ALA A 107 -4.28 -21.12 7.24
C ALA A 107 -4.92 -19.99 8.07
N THR A 108 -5.63 -19.03 7.46
CA THR A 108 -6.24 -17.91 8.17
C THR A 108 -7.57 -18.36 8.80
N PRO A 109 -7.69 -18.34 10.14
CA PRO A 109 -8.90 -18.84 10.80
C PRO A 109 -10.05 -17.83 10.71
N GLY A 110 -11.29 -18.37 10.66
CA GLY A 110 -12.51 -17.59 10.85
C GLY A 110 -12.91 -16.70 9.66
N ILE A 111 -12.38 -16.97 8.46
CA ILE A 111 -12.76 -16.28 7.22
C ILE A 111 -13.62 -17.17 6.32
N ASP A 112 -14.30 -16.55 5.36
CA ASP A 112 -14.93 -17.27 4.25
C ASP A 112 -13.89 -17.58 3.17
N HIS A 113 -13.28 -18.76 3.24
CA HIS A 113 -12.25 -19.21 2.27
C HIS A 113 -12.76 -19.28 0.83
N ALA A 114 -14.06 -19.52 0.60
CA ALA A 114 -14.62 -19.54 -0.74
C ALA A 114 -14.63 -18.13 -1.32
N VAL A 115 -15.06 -17.14 -0.56
CA VAL A 115 -15.05 -15.73 -0.93
C VAL A 115 -13.61 -15.23 -1.10
N ALA A 116 -12.72 -15.52 -0.17
CA ALA A 116 -11.31 -15.11 -0.24
C ALA A 116 -10.58 -15.66 -1.48
N LYS A 117 -11.03 -16.79 -2.02
CA LYS A 117 -10.45 -17.42 -3.23
C LYS A 117 -11.25 -17.15 -4.51
N SER A 118 -12.26 -16.30 -4.50
CA SER A 118 -13.17 -16.06 -5.65
C SER A 118 -12.68 -15.02 -6.65
N GLY A 119 -11.48 -14.46 -6.48
CA GLY A 119 -10.91 -13.47 -7.38
C GLY A 119 -10.84 -13.95 -8.84
N THR A 120 -11.22 -13.07 -9.79
CA THR A 120 -11.29 -13.40 -11.22
C THR A 120 -10.37 -12.55 -12.09
N TYR A 121 -9.92 -11.41 -11.60
CA TYR A 121 -9.01 -10.51 -12.31
C TYR A 121 -7.58 -10.68 -11.81
N ASP A 122 -6.60 -10.38 -12.63
CA ASP A 122 -5.17 -10.50 -12.31
C ASP A 122 -4.76 -9.89 -10.97
N ASN A 123 -5.38 -8.77 -10.61
CA ASN A 123 -5.14 -8.06 -9.37
C ASN A 123 -6.06 -8.51 -8.20
N SER A 124 -6.85 -9.56 -8.38
CA SER A 124 -7.74 -10.11 -7.35
C SER A 124 -7.56 -11.61 -7.12
N ILE A 125 -6.99 -12.35 -8.09
CA ILE A 125 -6.72 -13.78 -7.92
C ILE A 125 -5.64 -13.95 -6.85
N PRO A 126 -5.89 -14.78 -5.81
CA PRO A 126 -4.91 -15.04 -4.76
C PRO A 126 -3.52 -15.39 -5.27
N GLN A 127 -2.50 -14.93 -4.57
CA GLN A 127 -1.09 -15.24 -4.80
C GLN A 127 -0.47 -14.60 -6.05
N ARG A 128 -1.26 -14.08 -6.98
CA ARG A 128 -0.74 -13.58 -8.25
C ARG A 128 0.23 -12.42 -8.10
N LEU A 129 -0.14 -11.44 -7.27
CA LEU A 129 0.71 -10.28 -7.02
C LEU A 129 1.81 -10.59 -6.00
N TYR A 130 1.57 -11.53 -5.09
CA TYR A 130 2.63 -12.05 -4.23
C TYR A 130 3.76 -12.66 -5.06
N ASN A 131 3.44 -13.55 -5.99
CA ASN A 131 4.42 -14.18 -6.87
C ASN A 131 5.13 -13.20 -7.80
N GLY A 132 4.37 -12.27 -8.40
CA GLY A 132 4.89 -11.38 -9.44
C GLY A 132 5.52 -10.09 -8.95
N MET A 133 5.16 -9.63 -7.75
CA MET A 133 5.53 -8.28 -7.29
C MET A 133 6.15 -8.24 -5.89
N ILE A 134 5.91 -9.24 -5.04
CA ILE A 134 6.49 -9.29 -3.68
C ILE A 134 7.74 -10.17 -3.66
N LEU A 135 7.66 -11.39 -4.17
CA LEU A 135 8.81 -12.30 -4.16
C LEU A 135 10.05 -11.75 -4.88
N PRO A 136 9.94 -11.05 -6.04
CA PRO A 136 11.12 -10.48 -6.70
C PRO A 136 11.92 -9.50 -5.83
N VAL A 137 11.29 -8.88 -4.83
CA VAL A 137 11.92 -7.87 -3.98
C VAL A 137 12.13 -8.29 -2.52
N CYS A 138 11.63 -9.47 -2.12
CA CYS A 138 11.72 -9.90 -0.71
C CYS A 138 13.15 -10.20 -0.24
N ARG A 139 14.09 -10.41 -1.17
CA ARG A 139 15.52 -10.58 -0.85
C ARG A 139 16.23 -9.24 -0.60
N TYR A 140 15.58 -8.11 -0.92
CA TYR A 140 16.15 -6.80 -0.68
C TYR A 140 15.93 -6.39 0.78
N THR A 141 16.99 -5.98 1.48
CA THR A 141 16.90 -5.53 2.87
C THR A 141 15.97 -4.33 2.98
N ALA A 142 14.92 -4.45 3.75
CA ALA A 142 13.98 -3.37 4.04
C ALA A 142 13.90 -3.06 5.53
N LYS A 143 13.48 -1.85 5.88
CA LYS A 143 13.31 -1.40 7.26
C LYS A 143 11.87 -1.50 7.75
N GLY A 144 10.90 -1.66 6.84
CA GLY A 144 9.50 -1.76 7.18
C GLY A 144 8.61 -1.62 5.96
N PHE A 145 7.32 -1.73 6.19
CA PHE A 145 6.29 -1.62 5.17
C PHE A 145 5.39 -0.44 5.44
N ILE A 146 4.93 0.22 4.37
CA ILE A 146 3.77 1.11 4.40
C ILE A 146 2.70 0.55 3.47
N TRP A 147 1.44 0.49 3.95
CA TRP A 147 0.33 -0.18 3.27
C TRP A 147 -0.90 0.72 3.15
N TYR A 148 -1.46 0.85 1.96
CA TYR A 148 -2.71 1.55 1.74
C TYR A 148 -3.59 0.74 0.80
N GLN A 149 -4.54 0.00 1.36
CA GLN A 149 -5.45 -0.90 0.64
C GLN A 149 -6.68 -1.17 1.50
N GLY A 150 -7.76 -1.64 0.90
CA GLY A 150 -8.96 -2.09 1.58
C GLY A 150 -10.25 -1.76 0.81
N GLU A 151 -10.23 -0.80 -0.10
CA GLU A 151 -11.40 -0.37 -0.88
C GLU A 151 -11.99 -1.53 -1.69
N SER A 152 -11.13 -2.40 -2.24
CA SER A 152 -11.55 -3.58 -3.01
C SER A 152 -12.10 -4.70 -2.12
N ASN A 153 -11.80 -4.70 -0.83
CA ASN A 153 -12.29 -5.69 0.14
C ASN A 153 -13.49 -5.22 0.94
N ARG A 154 -14.09 -4.06 0.67
CA ARG A 154 -15.19 -3.55 1.49
C ARG A 154 -16.44 -4.43 1.50
N ARG A 155 -16.65 -5.28 0.47
CA ARG A 155 -17.80 -6.21 0.44
C ARG A 155 -17.59 -7.44 1.32
N ASN A 156 -16.33 -7.85 1.54
CA ASN A 156 -15.93 -8.90 2.47
C ASN A 156 -15.15 -8.34 3.67
N TRP A 157 -15.61 -7.20 4.17
CA TRP A 157 -15.03 -6.48 5.31
C TRP A 157 -14.85 -7.35 6.56
N TYR A 158 -15.73 -8.32 6.76
CA TYR A 158 -15.72 -9.23 7.89
C TYR A 158 -14.47 -10.13 7.96
N ASP A 159 -13.84 -10.42 6.82
CA ASP A 159 -12.61 -11.21 6.73
C ASP A 159 -11.35 -10.32 6.80
N TYR A 160 -11.49 -9.01 6.54
CA TYR A 160 -10.35 -8.11 6.30
C TYR A 160 -9.36 -8.06 7.46
N LYS A 161 -9.85 -8.05 8.72
CA LYS A 161 -8.97 -8.07 9.90
C LYS A 161 -8.06 -9.29 9.91
N ALA A 162 -8.62 -10.49 9.77
CA ALA A 162 -7.87 -11.73 9.81
C ALA A 162 -6.89 -11.85 8.63
N LEU A 163 -7.33 -11.46 7.43
CA LEU A 163 -6.48 -11.43 6.24
C LEU A 163 -5.30 -10.44 6.40
N GLN A 164 -5.53 -9.25 6.96
CA GLN A 164 -4.46 -8.28 7.19
C GLN A 164 -3.43 -8.79 8.20
N VAL A 165 -3.86 -9.41 9.30
CA VAL A 165 -2.96 -10.04 10.27
C VAL A 165 -2.12 -11.14 9.62
N SER A 166 -2.75 -12.00 8.82
CA SER A 166 -2.07 -13.09 8.11
C SER A 166 -1.11 -12.57 7.03
N LEU A 167 -1.48 -11.52 6.29
CA LEU A 167 -0.61 -10.87 5.31
C LEU A 167 0.67 -10.34 5.97
N VAL A 168 0.54 -9.64 7.08
CA VAL A 168 1.72 -9.08 7.79
C VAL A 168 2.64 -10.19 8.26
N LYS A 169 2.09 -11.27 8.83
CA LYS A 169 2.87 -12.44 9.23
C LYS A 169 3.60 -13.07 8.04
N LEU A 170 2.89 -13.25 6.91
CA LEU A 170 3.45 -13.81 5.67
C LEU A 170 4.63 -12.97 5.18
N TRP A 171 4.46 -11.63 5.08
CA TRP A 171 5.51 -10.76 4.57
C TRP A 171 6.71 -10.67 5.52
N ARG A 172 6.49 -10.58 6.83
CA ARG A 172 7.56 -10.66 7.82
C ARG A 172 8.38 -11.95 7.70
N ASN A 173 7.72 -13.07 7.47
CA ASN A 173 8.40 -14.34 7.24
C ASN A 173 9.22 -14.32 5.93
N ALA A 174 8.70 -13.73 4.85
CA ALA A 174 9.40 -13.61 3.59
C ALA A 174 10.69 -12.76 3.69
N TRP A 175 10.70 -11.75 4.56
CA TRP A 175 11.88 -10.92 4.84
C TRP A 175 12.75 -11.45 6.00
N GLY A 176 12.35 -12.52 6.69
CA GLY A 176 13.08 -13.11 7.81
C GLY A 176 13.11 -12.23 9.07
N ASP A 177 12.19 -11.26 9.20
CA ASP A 177 12.10 -10.36 10.36
C ASP A 177 10.68 -10.29 10.92
N ALA A 178 10.42 -11.06 11.97
CA ALA A 178 9.11 -11.13 12.63
C ALA A 178 8.68 -9.80 13.30
N LYS A 179 9.61 -8.87 13.51
CA LYS A 179 9.37 -7.57 14.15
C LYS A 179 9.37 -6.41 13.15
N MET A 180 9.56 -6.68 11.86
CA MET A 180 9.60 -5.64 10.84
C MET A 180 8.37 -4.71 10.96
N PRO A 181 8.56 -3.38 11.08
CA PRO A 181 7.45 -2.44 11.19
C PRO A 181 6.47 -2.53 10.03
N PHE A 182 5.18 -2.42 10.32
CA PHE A 182 4.12 -2.41 9.33
C PHE A 182 3.15 -1.26 9.64
N TYR A 183 3.28 -0.16 8.91
CA TYR A 183 2.41 1.00 9.06
C TYR A 183 1.39 1.02 7.93
N TYR A 184 0.15 1.38 8.23
CA TYR A 184 -0.89 1.37 7.23
C TYR A 184 -1.85 2.55 7.35
N THR A 185 -2.55 2.80 6.27
CA THR A 185 -3.46 3.95 6.16
C THR A 185 -4.89 3.48 6.40
N GLN A 186 -5.60 4.13 7.29
CA GLN A 186 -7.06 4.05 7.36
C GLN A 186 -7.64 4.40 5.99
N LEU A 187 -8.68 3.70 5.54
CA LEU A 187 -9.38 4.09 4.32
C LEU A 187 -9.97 5.50 4.45
N ALA A 188 -9.72 6.33 3.42
CA ALA A 188 -10.24 7.68 3.39
C ALA A 188 -11.76 7.69 3.17
N PRO A 189 -12.50 8.63 3.78
CA PRO A 189 -13.92 8.79 3.55
C PRO A 189 -14.25 9.00 2.07
N TYR A 190 -15.17 8.18 1.57
CA TYR A 190 -15.71 8.25 0.22
C TYR A 190 -17.15 7.72 0.23
N ARG A 191 -18.04 8.34 -0.55
CA ARG A 191 -19.43 7.90 -0.65
C ARG A 191 -19.57 6.85 -1.77
N TYR A 192 -19.63 5.58 -1.39
CA TYR A 192 -19.92 4.52 -2.33
C TYR A 192 -21.42 4.50 -2.67
N GLU A 193 -21.75 4.81 -3.93
CA GLU A 193 -23.14 4.74 -4.40
C GLU A 193 -23.68 3.32 -4.31
N GLY A 194 -24.94 3.20 -3.88
CA GLY A 194 -25.61 1.89 -3.72
C GLY A 194 -25.09 1.03 -2.57
N ASP A 195 -24.16 1.54 -1.73
CA ASP A 195 -23.68 0.81 -0.55
C ASP A 195 -24.63 0.95 0.64
N THR A 196 -25.69 0.15 0.63
CA THR A 196 -26.69 0.10 1.71
C THR A 196 -26.13 -0.49 3.01
N LEU A 197 -25.03 -1.28 2.93
CA LEU A 197 -24.39 -1.92 4.07
C LEU A 197 -23.44 -0.99 4.83
N ARG A 198 -23.17 0.20 4.30
CA ARG A 198 -22.18 1.13 4.88
C ARG A 198 -20.83 0.44 5.10
N SER A 199 -20.37 -0.29 4.09
CA SER A 199 -19.21 -1.18 4.17
C SER A 199 -17.91 -0.47 4.50
N LEU A 200 -17.74 0.82 4.13
CA LEU A 200 -16.53 1.57 4.43
C LEU A 200 -16.23 1.69 5.95
N PRO A 201 -17.16 2.13 6.81
CA PRO A 201 -16.93 2.13 8.26
C PRO A 201 -16.56 0.76 8.82
N LEU A 202 -17.12 -0.31 8.26
CA LEU A 202 -16.86 -1.69 8.73
C LEU A 202 -15.45 -2.15 8.36
N VAL A 203 -14.94 -1.81 7.16
CA VAL A 203 -13.52 -2.07 6.83
C VAL A 203 -12.59 -1.22 7.70
N ILE A 204 -12.90 0.05 7.93
CA ILE A 204 -12.13 0.91 8.82
C ILE A 204 -12.06 0.29 10.23
N GLU A 205 -13.18 -0.17 10.76
CA GLU A 205 -13.22 -0.89 12.05
C GLU A 205 -12.32 -2.14 12.02
N ALA A 206 -12.37 -2.93 10.93
CA ALA A 206 -11.52 -4.10 10.76
C ALA A 206 -10.02 -3.72 10.76
N GLN A 207 -9.65 -2.60 10.12
CA GLN A 207 -8.29 -2.06 10.14
C GLN A 207 -7.85 -1.70 11.57
N TYR A 208 -8.68 -1.01 12.36
CA TYR A 208 -8.35 -0.68 13.75
C TYR A 208 -8.29 -1.91 14.66
N ARG A 209 -9.16 -2.90 14.44
CA ARG A 209 -9.09 -4.18 15.17
C ARG A 209 -7.83 -4.97 14.85
N ALA A 210 -7.34 -4.91 13.62
CA ALA A 210 -6.07 -5.54 13.23
C ALA A 210 -4.88 -4.92 13.97
N LEU A 211 -4.90 -3.63 14.28
CA LEU A 211 -3.85 -2.94 15.01
C LEU A 211 -3.54 -3.59 16.37
N ALA A 212 -4.55 -4.06 17.07
CA ALA A 212 -4.39 -4.73 18.36
C ALA A 212 -3.70 -6.11 18.27
N GLU A 213 -3.71 -6.73 17.08
CA GLU A 213 -3.17 -8.07 16.83
C GLU A 213 -1.83 -8.06 16.07
N ILE A 214 -1.42 -6.90 15.52
CA ILE A 214 -0.17 -6.75 14.78
C ILE A 214 0.83 -5.94 15.61
N PRO A 215 1.75 -6.57 16.36
CA PRO A 215 2.79 -5.84 17.09
C PRO A 215 3.70 -5.08 16.09
N HIS A 216 4.36 -4.01 16.55
CA HIS A 216 5.18 -3.14 15.71
C HIS A 216 4.44 -2.59 14.49
N SER A 217 3.20 -2.16 14.68
CA SER A 217 2.38 -1.55 13.64
C SER A 217 1.78 -0.22 14.11
N GLY A 218 1.27 0.54 13.15
CA GLY A 218 0.56 1.79 13.40
C GLY A 218 -0.38 2.11 12.25
N ILE A 219 -1.41 2.91 12.53
CA ILE A 219 -2.40 3.33 11.53
C ILE A 219 -2.39 4.85 11.38
N ALA A 220 -2.22 5.33 10.15
CA ALA A 220 -2.37 6.74 9.81
C ALA A 220 -3.85 7.04 9.54
N ALA A 221 -4.46 7.84 10.40
CA ALA A 221 -5.85 8.27 10.24
C ALA A 221 -6.01 9.20 9.03
N THR A 222 -7.13 9.09 8.30
CA THR A 222 -7.43 9.88 7.11
C THR A 222 -8.85 10.42 7.10
N THR A 223 -9.53 10.43 8.25
CA THR A 223 -10.92 10.89 8.38
C THR A 223 -11.12 12.32 7.86
N ASP A 224 -10.13 13.17 8.03
CA ASP A 224 -10.10 14.57 7.58
C ASP A 224 -9.53 14.75 6.15
N LEU A 225 -9.08 13.70 5.50
CA LEU A 225 -8.41 13.75 4.20
C LEU A 225 -9.27 13.22 3.04
N GLY A 226 -10.41 12.62 3.34
CA GLY A 226 -11.29 12.03 2.35
C GLY A 226 -12.02 13.04 1.47
N ASN A 227 -12.59 12.54 0.39
CA ASN A 227 -13.46 13.32 -0.50
C ASN A 227 -14.69 12.47 -0.85
N PRO A 228 -15.92 12.95 -0.58
CA PRO A 228 -17.12 12.14 -0.80
C PRO A 228 -17.39 11.80 -2.27
N THR A 229 -16.81 12.54 -3.22
CA THR A 229 -17.01 12.38 -4.66
C THR A 229 -15.77 11.87 -5.41
N CYS A 230 -14.61 11.78 -4.74
CA CYS A 230 -13.39 11.24 -5.33
C CYS A 230 -12.77 10.19 -4.40
N ILE A 231 -12.68 8.94 -4.87
CA ILE A 231 -12.10 7.82 -4.13
C ILE A 231 -10.59 7.98 -3.91
N HIS A 232 -9.94 8.82 -4.72
CA HIS A 232 -8.52 9.15 -4.61
C HIS A 232 -8.35 10.59 -4.14
N PRO A 233 -8.41 10.87 -2.81
CA PRO A 233 -8.30 12.24 -2.31
C PRO A 233 -6.95 12.85 -2.66
N ALA A 234 -6.95 14.17 -2.95
CA ALA A 234 -5.78 14.90 -3.43
C ALA A 234 -4.65 15.07 -2.38
N ARG A 235 -5.00 15.02 -1.08
CA ARG A 235 -4.09 15.30 0.05
C ARG A 235 -3.17 14.12 0.39
N LYS A 236 -2.36 13.68 -0.59
CA LYS A 236 -1.43 12.55 -0.44
C LYS A 236 -0.22 12.86 0.41
N ARG A 237 0.15 14.16 0.51
CA ARG A 237 1.26 14.62 1.35
C ARG A 237 1.01 14.26 2.80
N GLU A 238 -0.14 14.63 3.34
CA GLU A 238 -0.49 14.39 4.73
C GLU A 238 -0.55 12.90 5.06
N VAL A 239 -1.00 12.08 4.12
CA VAL A 239 -0.98 10.62 4.29
C VAL A 239 0.46 10.11 4.45
N GLY A 240 1.35 10.50 3.53
CA GLY A 240 2.77 10.12 3.59
C GLY A 240 3.46 10.60 4.86
N GLU A 241 3.24 11.86 5.25
CA GLU A 241 3.81 12.45 6.46
C GLU A 241 3.29 11.76 7.74
N ARG A 242 1.98 11.44 7.83
CA ARG A 242 1.41 10.70 8.96
C ARG A 242 2.01 9.29 9.09
N LEU A 243 2.24 8.60 7.98
CA LEU A 243 2.96 7.34 7.99
C LEU A 243 4.42 7.50 8.46
N ALA A 244 5.09 8.59 8.07
CA ALA A 244 6.46 8.86 8.50
C ALA A 244 6.56 9.20 10.00
N PHE A 245 5.54 9.81 10.60
CA PHE A 245 5.49 10.03 12.06
C PHE A 245 5.33 8.73 12.87
N LEU A 246 4.88 7.65 12.24
CA LEU A 246 4.79 6.33 12.89
C LEU A 246 6.12 5.57 12.80
N ALA A 247 6.98 5.92 11.84
CA ALA A 247 8.23 5.23 11.55
C ALA A 247 9.41 5.79 12.35
#